data_2dddfffefbb6531f64c0acc4d5810606
#
_entry.id   2dddfffefbb6531f64c0acc4d5810606
#
_cell.length_a   1.000
_cell.length_b   1.000
_cell.length_c   1.000
_cell.angle_alpha   90.00
_cell.angle_beta   90.00
_cell.angle_gamma   90.00
#
_symmetry.space_group_name_H-M   'P 1'
#
loop_
_entity.id
_entity.type
_entity.pdbx_description
1 polymer ?
#
loop_
_entity_poly.entity_id
_entity_poly.type
_entity_poly.pdbx_seq_one_letter_code
_entity_poly.pdbx_strand_id
1 'polypeptide(L)'
;MVANKARILSIRAAPAGTAIDASNLEWVEIAVDLDTDLANWRVQHLRPLWKVEIAKPIEWDWIYTWGSPAFVRAGEIYRVHSGSRIRAAMHPLADDLTPGRKHVYAAGPLSGARLIWERGDYVRLVDAFGTVIDEVIVWPAEAAASAAGTPSSGARASG
;
A
#
# COMPACT_ATOMS: atom_id res chain seq x y z
N MET A 1 14.93 -22.12 -5.23
CA MET A 1 13.95 -21.02 -5.09
C MET A 1 14.67 -19.69 -5.23
N VAL A 2 14.16 -18.79 -6.05
CA VAL A 2 14.72 -17.44 -6.18
C VAL A 2 14.02 -16.52 -5.21
N ALA A 3 14.79 -15.80 -4.41
CA ALA A 3 14.24 -14.82 -3.47
C ALA A 3 13.63 -13.65 -4.26
N ASN A 4 12.49 -13.16 -3.81
CA ASN A 4 11.91 -11.95 -4.36
C ASN A 4 12.78 -10.75 -3.99
N LYS A 5 12.89 -9.80 -4.90
CA LYS A 5 13.69 -8.59 -4.68
C LYS A 5 13.02 -7.62 -3.73
N ALA A 6 11.71 -7.67 -3.66
CA ALA A 6 10.90 -6.81 -2.80
C ALA A 6 9.60 -7.53 -2.44
N ARG A 7 8.91 -7.00 -1.44
CA ARG A 7 7.64 -7.56 -0.97
C ARG A 7 6.76 -6.47 -0.37
N ILE A 8 5.48 -6.75 -0.28
CA ILE A 8 4.54 -5.88 0.44
C ILE A 8 4.71 -6.19 1.92
N LEU A 9 5.16 -5.20 2.69
CA LEU A 9 5.45 -5.36 4.11
C LEU A 9 4.20 -5.21 4.96
N SER A 10 3.41 -4.17 4.69
CA SER A 10 2.19 -3.89 5.44
C SER A 10 1.28 -2.96 4.66
N ILE A 11 0.00 -2.96 5.00
CA ILE A 11 -1.00 -2.07 4.42
C ILE A 11 -1.84 -1.48 5.54
N ARG A 12 -2.11 -0.19 5.45
CA ARG A 12 -3.08 0.48 6.30
C ARG A 12 -4.21 1.04 5.43
N ALA A 13 -5.42 0.53 5.65
CA ALA A 13 -6.61 1.15 5.10
C ALA A 13 -6.98 2.36 5.95
N ALA A 14 -7.56 3.38 5.34
CA ALA A 14 -7.99 4.55 6.06
C ALA A 14 -9.04 4.18 7.12
N PRO A 15 -8.97 4.78 8.32
CA PRO A 15 -9.99 4.57 9.32
C PRO A 15 -11.37 5.07 8.84
N ALA A 16 -12.43 4.41 9.26
CA ALA A 16 -13.79 4.82 8.92
C ALA A 16 -14.11 6.20 9.48
N GLY A 17 -14.91 6.98 8.75
CA GLY A 17 -15.36 8.31 9.19
C GLY A 17 -14.27 9.37 9.24
N THR A 18 -13.21 9.18 8.50
CA THR A 18 -12.03 10.05 8.56
C THR A 18 -12.25 11.39 7.85
N ALA A 19 -11.45 12.38 8.29
CA ALA A 19 -11.42 13.70 7.70
C ALA A 19 -10.73 13.73 6.34
N ILE A 20 -10.66 14.92 5.77
CA ILE A 20 -10.07 15.17 4.45
C ILE A 20 -8.64 14.68 4.31
N ASP A 21 -7.90 14.55 5.41
CA ASP A 21 -6.51 14.08 5.40
C ASP A 21 -6.37 12.56 5.42
N ALA A 22 -7.47 11.84 5.49
CA ALA A 22 -7.49 10.39 5.65
C ALA A 22 -6.70 9.64 4.59
N SER A 23 -6.64 10.17 3.37
CA SER A 23 -5.88 9.53 2.29
C SER A 23 -4.38 9.47 2.57
N ASN A 24 -3.83 10.38 3.33
CA ASN A 24 -2.43 10.31 3.76
C ASN A 24 -2.21 9.31 4.89
N LEU A 25 -3.28 8.95 5.60
CA LEU A 25 -3.27 7.88 6.61
C LEU A 25 -3.42 6.49 5.97
N GLU A 26 -3.72 6.44 4.70
CA GLU A 26 -3.86 5.20 3.95
C GLU A 26 -2.60 4.95 3.13
N TRP A 27 -1.95 3.81 3.34
CA TRP A 27 -0.69 3.54 2.68
C TRP A 27 -0.40 2.04 2.55
N VAL A 28 0.54 1.73 1.67
CA VAL A 28 1.17 0.41 1.58
C VAL A 28 2.67 0.57 1.74
N GLU A 29 3.29 -0.32 2.52
CA GLU A 29 4.76 -0.35 2.65
C GLU A 29 5.35 -1.45 1.80
N ILE A 30 6.41 -1.11 1.08
CA ILE A 30 7.18 -2.02 0.25
C ILE A 30 8.58 -2.14 0.84
N ALA A 31 8.95 -3.34 1.24
CA ALA A 31 10.31 -3.63 1.71
C ALA A 31 11.16 -4.15 0.54
N VAL A 32 12.33 -3.58 0.38
CA VAL A 32 13.29 -4.01 -0.64
C VAL A 32 14.30 -4.93 0.01
N ASP A 33 14.33 -6.18 -0.42
CA ASP A 33 15.14 -7.22 0.19
C ASP A 33 16.49 -7.45 -0.50
N LEU A 34 16.60 -7.02 -1.76
CA LEU A 34 17.84 -7.06 -2.53
C LEU A 34 18.03 -5.74 -3.26
N ASP A 35 19.28 -5.32 -3.47
CA ASP A 35 19.57 -4.13 -4.26
C ASP A 35 18.88 -4.23 -5.61
N THR A 36 18.04 -3.25 -5.94
CA THR A 36 17.14 -3.32 -7.09
C THR A 36 16.93 -1.96 -7.70
N ASP A 37 16.84 -1.90 -9.03
CA ASP A 37 16.30 -0.74 -9.69
C ASP A 37 14.79 -0.91 -9.83
N LEU A 38 14.03 -0.09 -9.10
CA LEU A 38 12.57 -0.10 -9.13
C LEU A 38 11.97 0.69 -10.30
N ALA A 39 12.79 1.16 -11.23
CA ALA A 39 12.29 1.94 -12.37
C ALA A 39 11.13 1.21 -13.06
N ASN A 40 10.02 1.90 -13.22
CA ASN A 40 8.78 1.40 -13.85
C ASN A 40 8.08 0.27 -13.10
N TRP A 41 8.50 -0.06 -11.89
CA TRP A 41 7.69 -0.92 -11.03
C TRP A 41 6.44 -0.19 -10.61
N ARG A 42 5.39 -0.93 -10.30
CA ARG A 42 4.07 -0.36 -9.98
C ARG A 42 3.42 -1.04 -8.79
N VAL A 43 2.72 -0.23 -8.00
CA VAL A 43 1.76 -0.72 -7.03
C VAL A 43 0.39 -0.61 -7.67
N GLN A 44 -0.37 -1.69 -7.66
CA GLN A 44 -1.68 -1.80 -8.28
C GLN A 44 -2.72 -2.25 -7.27
N HIS A 45 -3.97 -1.90 -7.54
CA HIS A 45 -5.11 -2.18 -6.69
C HIS A 45 -6.24 -2.81 -7.51
N LEU A 46 -6.90 -3.79 -6.94
CA LEU A 46 -8.07 -4.42 -7.53
C LEU A 46 -9.17 -4.58 -6.49
N ARG A 47 -10.36 -4.12 -6.80
CA ARG A 47 -11.53 -4.34 -5.97
C ARG A 47 -11.99 -5.80 -6.07
N PRO A 48 -12.55 -6.37 -4.99
CA PRO A 48 -13.13 -7.70 -5.05
C PRO A 48 -14.20 -7.79 -6.15
N LEU A 49 -14.37 -8.97 -6.72
CA LEU A 49 -15.32 -9.20 -7.80
C LEU A 49 -16.76 -8.77 -7.45
N TRP A 50 -17.16 -8.93 -6.20
CA TRP A 50 -18.51 -8.55 -5.77
C TRP A 50 -18.74 -7.01 -5.73
N LYS A 51 -17.67 -6.22 -5.83
CA LYS A 51 -17.75 -4.75 -5.95
C LYS A 51 -17.65 -4.27 -7.39
N VAL A 52 -17.38 -5.14 -8.33
CA VAL A 52 -17.16 -4.77 -9.73
C VAL A 52 -18.47 -4.92 -10.50
N GLU A 53 -18.78 -3.93 -11.33
CA GLU A 53 -19.93 -4.01 -12.23
C GLU A 53 -19.72 -5.12 -13.26
N ILE A 54 -20.72 -5.98 -13.41
CA ILE A 54 -20.64 -7.19 -14.27
C ILE A 54 -20.30 -6.82 -15.72
N ALA A 55 -20.74 -5.66 -16.18
CA ALA A 55 -20.57 -5.27 -17.58
C ALA A 55 -19.18 -4.70 -17.89
N LYS A 56 -18.34 -4.50 -16.88
CA LYS A 56 -17.00 -3.92 -17.08
C LYS A 56 -15.92 -4.99 -16.95
N PRO A 57 -14.88 -4.92 -17.79
CA PRO A 57 -13.72 -5.80 -17.61
C PRO A 57 -13.06 -5.52 -16.25
N ILE A 58 -12.46 -6.56 -15.68
CA ILE A 58 -11.69 -6.43 -14.45
C ILE A 58 -10.32 -5.83 -14.81
N GLU A 59 -10.04 -4.67 -14.25
CA GLU A 59 -8.79 -3.98 -14.50
C GLU A 59 -8.12 -3.62 -13.18
N TRP A 60 -6.79 -3.65 -13.20
CA TRP A 60 -6.00 -3.20 -12.07
C TRP A 60 -5.78 -1.70 -12.16
N ASP A 61 -6.20 -0.97 -11.15
CA ASP A 61 -5.91 0.46 -11.03
C ASP A 61 -4.44 0.66 -10.67
N TRP A 62 -3.81 1.62 -11.33
CA TRP A 62 -2.45 2.01 -10.98
C TRP A 62 -2.49 3.00 -9.83
N ILE A 63 -1.74 2.70 -8.79
CA ILE A 63 -1.65 3.56 -7.61
C ILE A 63 -0.39 4.40 -7.67
N TYR A 64 0.75 3.74 -7.89
CA TYR A 64 2.04 4.43 -7.93
C TYR A 64 2.98 3.70 -8.88
N THR A 65 3.76 4.49 -9.63
CA THR A 65 4.80 3.98 -10.52
C THR A 65 6.11 4.68 -10.18
N TRP A 66 7.17 3.91 -9.93
CA TRP A 66 8.49 4.48 -9.74
C TRP A 66 9.02 5.05 -11.05
N GLY A 67 9.61 6.26 -10.98
CA GLY A 67 10.30 6.85 -12.11
C GLY A 67 11.62 6.14 -12.41
N SER A 68 12.30 6.56 -13.46
CA SER A 68 13.58 5.99 -13.87
C SER A 68 14.68 7.06 -13.79
N PRO A 69 15.83 6.77 -13.17
CA PRO A 69 16.19 5.56 -12.44
C PRO A 69 15.61 5.56 -11.02
N ALA A 70 15.57 4.37 -10.40
CA ALA A 70 15.06 4.23 -9.03
C ALA A 70 15.84 3.13 -8.28
N PHE A 71 17.14 3.30 -8.17
CA PHE A 71 18.00 2.37 -7.45
C PHE A 71 17.74 2.41 -5.95
N VAL A 72 17.50 1.25 -5.37
CA VAL A 72 17.17 1.08 -3.95
C VAL A 72 18.02 -0.04 -3.38
N ARG A 73 18.55 0.17 -2.19
CA ARG A 73 19.37 -0.84 -1.52
C ARG A 73 18.51 -1.77 -0.68
N ALA A 74 19.00 -2.98 -0.51
CA ALA A 74 18.40 -3.93 0.41
C ALA A 74 18.24 -3.31 1.81
N GLY A 75 17.09 -3.53 2.42
CA GLY A 75 16.75 -2.99 3.73
C GLY A 75 15.96 -1.68 3.70
N GLU A 76 15.88 -1.03 2.56
CA GLU A 76 15.08 0.20 2.45
C GLU A 76 13.59 -0.13 2.34
N ILE A 77 12.77 0.76 2.89
CA ILE A 77 11.31 0.63 2.89
C ILE A 77 10.71 1.88 2.28
N TYR A 78 9.81 1.69 1.32
CA TYR A 78 8.95 2.75 0.82
C TYR A 78 7.60 2.69 1.52
N ARG A 79 7.06 3.85 1.86
CA ARG A 79 5.65 3.97 2.24
C ARG A 79 4.94 4.76 1.15
N VAL A 80 4.05 4.07 0.43
CA VAL A 80 3.25 4.65 -0.65
C VAL A 80 1.91 5.08 -0.08
N HIS A 81 1.74 6.38 0.15
CA HIS A 81 0.48 6.95 0.60
C HIS A 81 -0.47 7.13 -0.58
N SER A 82 -1.76 6.90 -0.37
CA SER A 82 -2.75 7.16 -1.42
C SER A 82 -3.05 8.65 -1.59
N GLY A 83 -2.61 9.48 -0.65
CA GLY A 83 -2.89 10.90 -0.64
C GLY A 83 -1.90 11.77 -1.40
N SER A 84 -1.82 13.03 -0.99
CA SER A 84 -1.10 14.09 -1.68
C SER A 84 0.17 14.49 -0.95
N ARG A 85 1.26 14.64 -1.70
CA ARG A 85 2.52 15.16 -1.18
C ARG A 85 2.39 16.63 -0.72
N ILE A 86 1.60 17.43 -1.42
CA ILE A 86 1.38 18.83 -1.03
C ILE A 86 0.69 18.90 0.32
N ARG A 87 -0.33 18.08 0.53
CA ARG A 87 -1.05 18.03 1.81
C ARG A 87 -0.11 17.60 2.93
N ALA A 88 0.72 16.59 2.71
CA ALA A 88 1.70 16.16 3.68
C ALA A 88 2.71 17.26 4.05
N ALA A 89 3.10 18.09 3.09
CA ALA A 89 4.01 19.20 3.33
C ALA A 89 3.35 20.35 4.11
N MET A 90 2.06 20.61 3.85
CA MET A 90 1.33 21.69 4.52
C MET A 90 0.81 21.29 5.90
N HIS A 91 0.33 20.08 6.03
CA HIS A 91 -0.31 19.54 7.24
C HIS A 91 0.17 18.11 7.49
N PRO A 92 1.44 17.92 7.88
CA PRO A 92 1.99 16.58 8.04
C PRO A 92 1.29 15.84 9.18
N LEU A 93 0.94 14.58 8.93
CA LEU A 93 0.42 13.66 9.91
C LEU A 93 1.57 12.80 10.45
N ALA A 94 1.36 12.15 11.58
CA ALA A 94 2.39 11.27 12.15
C ALA A 94 2.85 10.20 11.14
N ASP A 95 1.92 9.68 10.35
CA ASP A 95 2.22 8.66 9.33
C ASP A 95 3.11 9.19 8.22
N ASP A 96 3.02 10.48 7.89
CA ASP A 96 3.89 11.14 6.89
C ASP A 96 5.31 11.33 7.40
N LEU A 97 5.50 11.32 8.71
CA LEU A 97 6.77 11.61 9.36
C LEU A 97 7.43 10.35 9.94
N THR A 98 6.84 9.20 9.77
CA THR A 98 7.41 7.95 10.31
C THR A 98 8.83 7.76 9.78
N PRO A 99 9.83 7.65 10.68
CA PRO A 99 11.23 7.53 10.26
C PRO A 99 11.52 6.16 9.65
N GLY A 100 12.63 6.08 8.91
CA GLY A 100 13.09 4.81 8.32
C GLY A 100 12.32 4.39 7.08
N ARG A 101 11.51 5.28 6.50
CA ARG A 101 10.77 5.03 5.25
C ARG A 101 11.03 6.14 4.26
N LYS A 102 11.01 5.79 2.99
CA LYS A 102 10.92 6.76 1.90
C LYS A 102 9.45 6.97 1.58
N HIS A 103 8.94 8.16 1.85
CA HIS A 103 7.54 8.49 1.65
C HIS A 103 7.28 8.95 0.22
N VAL A 104 6.35 8.31 -0.46
CA VAL A 104 5.87 8.70 -1.79
C VAL A 104 4.34 8.76 -1.77
N TYR A 105 3.76 9.46 -2.73
CA TYR A 105 2.33 9.78 -2.71
C TYR A 105 1.69 9.48 -4.05
N ALA A 106 0.64 8.68 -4.04
CA ALA A 106 -0.06 8.26 -5.25
C ALA A 106 -0.71 9.44 -5.98
N ALA A 107 -1.25 10.40 -5.23
CA ALA A 107 -1.81 11.62 -5.82
C ALA A 107 -0.73 12.61 -6.27
N GLY A 108 0.54 12.35 -5.95
CA GLY A 108 1.65 13.21 -6.33
C GLY A 108 1.48 14.64 -5.82
N PRO A 109 1.70 15.65 -6.68
CA PRO A 109 1.53 17.05 -6.30
C PRO A 109 0.07 17.51 -6.34
N LEU A 110 -0.85 16.72 -6.88
CA LEU A 110 -2.25 17.11 -6.99
C LEU A 110 -2.93 17.17 -5.63
N SER A 111 -3.83 18.11 -5.48
CA SER A 111 -4.58 18.28 -4.23
C SER A 111 -5.69 17.25 -4.05
N GLY A 112 -6.07 16.58 -5.10
CA GLY A 112 -7.10 15.55 -5.03
C GLY A 112 -6.59 14.33 -4.26
N ALA A 113 -7.25 14.03 -3.16
CA ALA A 113 -6.95 12.85 -2.37
C ALA A 113 -8.04 11.82 -2.59
N ARG A 114 -7.69 10.56 -2.63
CA ARG A 114 -8.67 9.48 -2.74
C ARG A 114 -8.34 8.35 -1.79
N LEU A 115 -9.37 7.72 -1.31
CA LEU A 115 -9.24 6.49 -0.55
C LEU A 115 -9.29 5.32 -1.53
N ILE A 116 -8.36 4.41 -1.41
CA ILE A 116 -8.17 3.34 -2.38
C ILE A 116 -8.51 1.99 -1.77
N TRP A 117 -8.01 1.75 -0.56
CA TRP A 117 -8.06 0.41 -0.01
C TRP A 117 -9.19 0.23 0.98
N GLU A 118 -9.98 -0.80 0.75
CA GLU A 118 -11.02 -1.26 1.65
C GLU A 118 -10.78 -2.74 1.94
N ARG A 119 -11.41 -3.22 3.00
CA ARG A 119 -11.35 -4.63 3.34
C ARG A 119 -11.74 -5.50 2.15
N GLY A 120 -10.89 -6.46 1.85
CA GLY A 120 -11.12 -7.41 0.76
C GLY A 120 -10.55 -6.98 -0.58
N ASP A 121 -10.05 -5.75 -0.69
CA ASP A 121 -9.37 -5.32 -1.91
C ASP A 121 -8.00 -6.02 -2.03
N TYR A 122 -7.53 -6.14 -3.26
CA TYR A 122 -6.21 -6.72 -3.53
C TYR A 122 -5.22 -5.62 -3.84
N VAL A 123 -4.00 -5.78 -3.34
CA VAL A 123 -2.86 -4.93 -3.69
C VAL A 123 -1.75 -5.81 -4.21
N ARG A 124 -1.14 -5.43 -5.30
CA ARG A 124 0.01 -6.15 -5.81
C ARG A 124 1.13 -5.21 -6.23
N LEU A 125 2.34 -5.73 -6.12
CA LEU A 125 3.56 -5.11 -6.60
C LEU A 125 3.96 -5.84 -7.88
N VAL A 126 4.14 -5.10 -8.96
CA VAL A 126 4.61 -5.66 -10.24
C VAL A 126 5.89 -4.98 -10.68
N ASP A 127 6.74 -5.73 -11.35
CA ASP A 127 7.97 -5.19 -11.91
C ASP A 127 7.74 -4.45 -13.23
N ALA A 128 8.81 -3.97 -13.84
CA ALA A 128 8.75 -3.22 -15.10
C ALA A 128 8.17 -4.03 -16.27
N PHE A 129 8.20 -5.35 -16.18
CA PHE A 129 7.69 -6.25 -17.23
C PHE A 129 6.26 -6.71 -16.95
N GLY A 130 5.66 -6.25 -15.84
CA GLY A 130 4.33 -6.67 -15.46
C GLY A 130 4.29 -7.98 -14.67
N THR A 131 5.44 -8.54 -14.29
CA THR A 131 5.51 -9.74 -13.47
C THR A 131 5.09 -9.40 -12.05
N VAL A 132 4.16 -10.18 -11.50
CA VAL A 132 3.70 -10.01 -10.11
C VAL A 132 4.81 -10.48 -9.17
N ILE A 133 5.30 -9.56 -8.36
CA ILE A 133 6.35 -9.80 -7.38
C ILE A 133 5.73 -10.24 -6.05
N ASP A 134 4.64 -9.58 -5.64
CA ASP A 134 3.91 -9.91 -4.42
C ASP A 134 2.46 -9.44 -4.55
N GLU A 135 1.57 -10.10 -3.82
CA GLU A 135 0.15 -9.77 -3.82
C GLU A 135 -0.46 -10.09 -2.47
N VAL A 136 -1.24 -9.17 -1.93
CA VAL A 136 -1.92 -9.36 -0.64
C VAL A 136 -3.36 -8.84 -0.68
N ILE A 137 -4.18 -9.34 0.24
CA ILE A 137 -5.54 -8.86 0.47
C ILE A 137 -5.50 -7.86 1.62
N VAL A 138 -6.21 -6.75 1.45
CA VAL A 138 -6.28 -5.70 2.48
C VAL A 138 -7.17 -6.16 3.64
N TRP A 139 -6.63 -6.10 4.84
CA TRP A 139 -7.38 -6.33 6.07
C TRP A 139 -7.25 -5.11 6.97
N PRO A 140 -8.36 -4.52 7.43
CA PRO A 140 -8.29 -3.40 8.36
C PRO A 140 -7.71 -3.84 9.70
N ALA A 141 -7.05 -2.90 10.38
CA ALA A 141 -6.37 -3.16 11.65
C ALA A 141 -7.32 -3.73 12.71
N GLU A 142 -8.55 -3.25 12.79
CA GLU A 142 -9.54 -3.74 13.73
C GLU A 142 -9.90 -5.22 13.49
N ALA A 143 -9.96 -5.65 12.23
CA ALA A 143 -10.21 -7.04 11.90
C ALA A 143 -9.02 -7.92 12.30
N ALA A 144 -7.81 -7.46 12.10
CA ALA A 144 -6.61 -8.16 12.54
C ALA A 144 -6.56 -8.26 14.06
N ALA A 145 -6.88 -7.19 14.78
CA ALA A 145 -6.95 -7.19 16.24
C ALA A 145 -8.01 -8.16 16.76
N SER A 146 -9.17 -8.20 16.14
CA SER A 146 -10.22 -9.14 16.51
C SER A 146 -9.79 -10.59 16.32
N ALA A 147 -9.07 -10.88 15.28
CA ALA A 147 -8.57 -12.23 15.01
C ALA A 147 -7.48 -12.64 15.99
N ALA A 148 -6.70 -11.70 16.49
CA ALA A 148 -5.64 -11.96 17.45
C ALA A 148 -6.20 -12.09 18.87
N GLY A 149 -7.30 -11.44 19.14
CA GLY A 149 -7.89 -11.39 20.44
C GLY A 149 -8.79 -12.55 20.81
N THR A 150 -8.25 -12.33 20.48
CA THR A 150 -8.68 -12.83 20.84
C THR A 150 -8.52 -13.22 21.02
N PRO A 151 -7.74 -13.17 20.85
CA PRO A 151 -7.36 -13.71 20.87
C PRO A 151 -7.25 -13.80 20.76
N SER A 152 -6.69 -13.78 20.63
CA SER A 152 -6.42 -14.27 20.47
C SER A 152 -6.43 -14.30 20.32
N SER A 153 -6.12 -14.39 20.57
CA SER A 153 -5.99 -14.88 20.53
C SER A 153 -5.93 -15.09 20.34
N GLY A 154 -5.46 -15.09 20.49
CA GLY A 154 -5.23 -15.71 20.25
C GLY A 154 -5.15 -15.70 19.98
N ALA A 155 -4.72 -15.85 20.16
CA ALA A 155 -4.57 -16.17 19.81
C ALA A 155 -4.53 -16.14 19.54
N ARG A 156 -3.91 -16.41 19.74
CA ARG A 156 -3.76 -16.82 19.38
C ARG A 156 -4.03 -16.97 19.58
N ALA A 157 -4.00 -16.85 20.07
CA ALA A 157 -4.22 -17.24 20.14
C ALA A 157 -4.50 -17.29 20.25
N SER A 158 -4.15 -17.36 20.59
CA SER A 158 -4.39 -17.74 20.61
C SER A 158 -4.62 -17.73 20.53
N GLY A 159 -4.23 -17.61 21.05
CA GLY A 159 -4.41 -18.01 20.99
C GLY A 159 -4.59 -17.95 20.76
#